data_a52b2954356686f1caf93dc086670ed0
#
_entry.id   a52b2954356686f1caf93dc086670ed0
#
_cell.length_a   1.000
_cell.length_b   1.000
_cell.length_c   1.000
_cell.angle_alpha   90.00
_cell.angle_beta   90.00
_cell.angle_gamma   90.00
#
_symmetry.space_group_name_H-M   'P 1'
#
loop_
_entity.id
_entity.type
_entity.pdbx_description
1 polymer ?
#
loop_
_entity_poly.entity_id
_entity_poly.type
_entity_poly.pdbx_seq_one_letter_code
_entity_poly.pdbx_strand_id
1 'polypeptide(L)'
;EKMGWLGIDPSSIRHILITHQDTDHVGAVEADSLGLFRKAKLYVGETENRYLTGEVRRKVIYHLYKLPQVTIRNEKVLLHDGEAFEIDGIRIECFLVPGHTWGHMVYLIDGKYLFTGDTIWLGADGGYSFISALAEDNRLAVRSLAELEAKLEARKLHPMFLTGHTGWTDNFTFAFAHKDKLCSPFKKRVHDPSAPYDAYDESDDTEERSKSGYLKGVGR
;
A
#
# COMPACT_ATOMS: atom_id res chain seq x y z
N GLU A 1 -5.12 -18.81 -3.46
CA GLU A 1 -4.27 -19.46 -4.51
C GLU A 1 -2.81 -19.02 -4.40
N LYS A 2 -2.46 -17.72 -4.53
CA LYS A 2 -1.07 -17.22 -4.57
C LYS A 2 -0.25 -17.59 -3.33
N MET A 3 -0.81 -17.45 -2.13
CA MET A 3 -0.15 -17.86 -0.89
C MET A 3 0.19 -19.36 -0.89
N GLY A 4 -0.74 -20.20 -1.38
CA GLY A 4 -0.51 -21.65 -1.46
C GLY A 4 0.65 -22.02 -2.39
N TRP A 5 0.89 -21.27 -3.46
CA TRP A 5 2.04 -21.49 -4.35
C TRP A 5 3.37 -21.11 -3.70
N LEU A 6 3.32 -20.16 -2.76
CA LEU A 6 4.47 -19.81 -1.91
C LEU A 6 4.61 -20.72 -0.68
N GLY A 7 3.77 -21.78 -0.57
CA GLY A 7 3.75 -22.66 0.60
C GLY A 7 3.18 -22.01 1.87
N ILE A 8 2.48 -20.86 1.72
CA ILE A 8 1.86 -20.16 2.85
C ILE A 8 0.40 -20.61 2.97
N ASP A 9 0.05 -21.19 4.11
CA ASP A 9 -1.35 -21.47 4.47
C ASP A 9 -2.05 -20.14 4.86
N PRO A 10 -3.03 -19.65 4.09
CA PRO A 10 -3.76 -18.44 4.43
C PRO A 10 -4.42 -18.50 5.80
N SER A 11 -4.85 -19.69 6.24
CA SER A 11 -5.47 -19.87 7.55
C SER A 11 -4.50 -19.71 8.73
N SER A 12 -3.19 -19.69 8.46
CA SER A 12 -2.14 -19.42 9.46
C SER A 12 -1.95 -17.94 9.75
N ILE A 13 -2.46 -17.05 8.89
CA ILE A 13 -2.32 -15.60 9.07
C ILE A 13 -3.08 -15.16 10.32
N ARG A 14 -2.37 -14.47 11.21
CA ARG A 14 -2.91 -13.95 12.49
C ARG A 14 -2.98 -12.44 12.56
N HIS A 15 -2.19 -11.74 11.74
CA HIS A 15 -2.06 -10.31 11.75
C HIS A 15 -2.10 -9.77 10.33
N ILE A 16 -2.90 -8.75 10.09
CA ILE A 16 -3.03 -8.07 8.80
C ILE A 16 -2.95 -6.57 9.04
N LEU A 17 -1.98 -5.91 8.43
CA LEU A 17 -1.84 -4.47 8.45
C LEU A 17 -2.50 -3.89 7.19
N ILE A 18 -3.42 -2.96 7.38
CA ILE A 18 -4.18 -2.34 6.30
C ILE A 18 -3.66 -0.92 6.10
N THR A 19 -3.14 -0.63 4.91
CA THR A 19 -2.71 0.71 4.54
C THR A 19 -3.92 1.63 4.35
N HIS A 20 -4.90 1.19 3.58
CA HIS A 20 -6.15 1.91 3.35
C HIS A 20 -7.27 0.96 2.89
N GLN A 21 -8.48 1.47 2.78
CA GLN A 21 -9.72 0.70 2.62
C GLN A 21 -10.08 0.34 1.17
N ASP A 22 -9.34 0.76 0.16
CA ASP A 22 -9.73 0.49 -1.23
C ASP A 22 -9.77 -1.02 -1.49
N THR A 23 -10.72 -1.46 -2.31
CA THR A 23 -11.08 -2.89 -2.44
C THR A 23 -9.95 -3.78 -2.94
N ASP A 24 -9.01 -3.24 -3.69
CA ASP A 24 -7.82 -3.94 -4.16
C ASP A 24 -6.78 -4.15 -3.04
N HIS A 25 -6.90 -3.45 -1.91
CA HIS A 25 -6.06 -3.61 -0.72
C HIS A 25 -6.72 -4.44 0.40
N VAL A 26 -8.04 -4.41 0.51
CA VAL A 26 -8.76 -5.12 1.58
C VAL A 26 -9.69 -6.22 1.07
N GLY A 27 -9.87 -6.34 -0.24
CA GLY A 27 -10.84 -7.25 -0.84
C GLY A 27 -10.61 -8.72 -0.48
N ALA A 28 -9.38 -9.13 -0.23
CA ALA A 28 -9.09 -10.50 0.22
C ALA A 28 -9.73 -10.81 1.59
N VAL A 29 -9.84 -9.81 2.47
CA VAL A 29 -10.47 -9.94 3.79
C VAL A 29 -11.97 -9.76 3.70
N GLU A 30 -12.44 -8.79 2.90
CA GLU A 30 -13.87 -8.54 2.68
C GLU A 30 -14.57 -9.73 2.02
N ALA A 31 -13.95 -10.26 0.96
CA ALA A 31 -14.47 -11.39 0.16
C ALA A 31 -14.13 -12.75 0.74
N ASP A 32 -13.70 -12.84 2.00
CA ASP A 32 -13.29 -14.10 2.67
C ASP A 32 -14.49 -15.02 2.96
N SER A 33 -15.08 -15.54 1.89
CA SER A 33 -16.21 -16.48 1.98
C SER A 33 -15.86 -17.81 2.66
N LEU A 34 -14.58 -18.17 2.63
CA LEU A 34 -14.06 -19.40 3.27
C LEU A 34 -13.68 -19.19 4.74
N GLY A 35 -13.65 -17.94 5.21
CA GLY A 35 -13.28 -17.61 6.58
C GLY A 35 -11.79 -17.84 6.90
N LEU A 36 -10.93 -17.78 5.89
CA LEU A 36 -9.47 -18.03 6.03
C LEU A 36 -8.82 -17.01 6.97
N PHE A 37 -9.27 -15.75 6.89
CA PHE A 37 -8.74 -14.65 7.71
C PHE A 37 -9.61 -14.32 8.93
N ARG A 38 -10.62 -15.12 9.24
CA ARG A 38 -11.58 -14.83 10.34
C ARG A 38 -10.91 -14.62 11.69
N LYS A 39 -9.78 -15.31 11.94
CA LYS A 39 -9.04 -15.22 13.19
C LYS A 39 -7.92 -14.16 13.15
N ALA A 40 -7.70 -13.55 12.01
CA ALA A 40 -6.68 -12.51 11.89
C ALA A 40 -7.16 -11.21 12.57
N LYS A 41 -6.28 -10.65 13.39
CA LYS A 41 -6.43 -9.31 13.95
C LYS A 41 -6.00 -8.29 12.90
N LEU A 42 -6.82 -7.28 12.65
CA LEU A 42 -6.52 -6.23 11.69
C LEU A 42 -5.95 -5.02 12.39
N TYR A 43 -4.93 -4.43 11.79
CA TYR A 43 -4.32 -3.19 12.23
C TYR A 43 -4.61 -2.14 11.17
N VAL A 44 -5.26 -1.05 11.55
CA VAL A 44 -5.74 -0.02 10.61
C VAL A 44 -5.72 1.35 11.27
N GLY A 45 -5.41 2.39 10.52
CA GLY A 45 -5.48 3.77 11.03
C GLY A 45 -6.88 4.10 11.57
N GLU A 46 -6.96 4.80 12.71
CA GLU A 46 -8.26 5.18 13.31
C GLU A 46 -9.14 5.94 12.30
N THR A 47 -8.56 6.91 11.58
CA THR A 47 -9.28 7.66 10.57
C THR A 47 -9.71 6.77 9.41
N GLU A 48 -8.88 5.82 8.99
CA GLU A 48 -9.19 4.88 7.91
C GLU A 48 -10.33 3.92 8.31
N ASN A 49 -10.39 3.52 9.58
CA ASN A 49 -11.46 2.67 10.06
C ASN A 49 -12.86 3.27 9.86
N ARG A 50 -13.00 4.59 9.79
CA ARG A 50 -14.28 5.27 9.53
C ARG A 50 -14.88 4.91 8.17
N TYR A 51 -14.05 4.58 7.18
CA TYR A 51 -14.52 4.03 5.90
C TYR A 51 -15.01 2.60 6.09
N LEU A 52 -14.27 1.77 6.82
CA LEU A 52 -14.63 0.36 7.05
C LEU A 52 -15.89 0.19 7.92
N THR A 53 -16.24 1.19 8.71
CA THR A 53 -17.48 1.21 9.49
C THR A 53 -18.66 1.83 8.73
N GLY A 54 -18.41 2.45 7.58
CA GLY A 54 -19.43 3.14 6.78
C GLY A 54 -19.77 4.55 7.27
N GLU A 55 -19.04 5.07 8.27
CA GLU A 55 -19.22 6.45 8.75
C GLU A 55 -18.85 7.47 7.67
N VAL A 56 -17.79 7.15 6.90
CA VAL A 56 -17.32 7.97 5.78
C VAL A 56 -17.37 7.14 4.50
N ARG A 57 -17.70 7.78 3.38
CA ARG A 57 -17.67 7.18 2.06
C ARG A 57 -16.45 7.61 1.28
N ARG A 58 -15.71 6.66 0.74
CA ARG A 58 -14.61 6.88 -0.17
C ARG A 58 -15.05 7.58 -1.45
N LYS A 59 -14.40 8.67 -1.80
CA LYS A 59 -14.71 9.46 -2.99
C LYS A 59 -13.46 9.59 -3.84
N VAL A 60 -13.62 9.39 -5.13
CA VAL A 60 -12.55 9.49 -6.14
C VAL A 60 -12.98 10.40 -7.29
N ILE A 61 -12.08 10.62 -8.25
CA ILE A 61 -12.33 11.48 -9.43
C ILE A 61 -12.82 12.86 -8.96
N TYR A 62 -11.98 13.53 -8.15
CA TYR A 62 -12.28 14.88 -7.62
C TYR A 62 -13.63 14.95 -6.86
N HIS A 63 -13.93 13.90 -6.07
CA HIS A 63 -15.16 13.73 -5.28
C HIS A 63 -16.45 13.52 -6.09
N LEU A 64 -16.35 13.31 -7.38
CA LEU A 64 -17.53 13.08 -8.24
C LEU A 64 -18.06 11.66 -8.13
N TYR A 65 -17.21 10.69 -7.80
CA TYR A 65 -17.60 9.29 -7.73
C TYR A 65 -17.38 8.72 -6.32
N LYS A 66 -18.40 8.01 -5.81
CA LYS A 66 -18.33 7.28 -4.53
C LYS A 66 -18.05 5.81 -4.81
N LEU A 67 -17.03 5.28 -4.21
CA LEU A 67 -16.75 3.85 -4.28
C LEU A 67 -17.76 3.03 -3.45
N PRO A 68 -17.95 1.73 -3.77
CA PRO A 68 -18.72 0.82 -2.94
C PRO A 68 -18.22 0.81 -1.50
N GLN A 69 -19.13 0.55 -0.57
CA GLN A 69 -18.77 0.42 0.84
C GLN A 69 -18.11 -0.94 1.07
N VAL A 70 -16.90 -0.89 1.61
CA VAL A 70 -16.21 -2.08 2.14
C VAL A 70 -16.62 -2.27 3.60
N THR A 71 -16.88 -3.52 4.00
CA THR A 71 -17.23 -3.85 5.38
C THR A 71 -16.42 -5.04 5.85
N ILE A 72 -15.63 -4.85 6.90
CA ILE A 72 -14.80 -5.89 7.50
C ILE A 72 -15.21 -6.07 8.96
N ARG A 73 -15.47 -7.32 9.36
CA ARG A 73 -15.99 -7.67 10.70
C ARG A 73 -14.93 -8.15 11.68
N ASN A 74 -13.71 -8.38 11.24
CA ASN A 74 -12.62 -8.81 12.11
C ASN A 74 -12.40 -7.83 13.26
N GLU A 75 -11.82 -8.33 14.35
CA GLU A 75 -11.30 -7.48 15.43
C GLU A 75 -10.26 -6.52 14.86
N LYS A 76 -10.34 -5.26 15.25
CA LYS A 76 -9.45 -4.20 14.77
C LYS A 76 -8.68 -3.56 15.91
N VAL A 77 -7.40 -3.33 15.66
CA VAL A 77 -6.54 -2.44 16.45
C VAL A 77 -6.47 -1.13 15.69
N LEU A 78 -6.87 -0.05 16.33
CA LEU A 78 -6.81 1.29 15.75
C LEU A 78 -5.45 1.89 16.02
N LEU A 79 -4.81 2.39 14.96
CA LEU A 79 -3.46 2.91 14.99
C LEU A 79 -3.44 4.43 14.77
N HIS A 80 -2.45 5.09 15.38
CA HIS A 80 -2.22 6.52 15.28
C HIS A 80 -0.88 6.84 14.65
N ASP A 81 -0.70 8.09 14.17
CA ASP A 81 0.59 8.54 13.61
C ASP A 81 1.70 8.44 14.63
N GLY A 82 2.85 7.90 14.21
CA GLY A 82 4.04 7.74 15.04
C GLY A 82 3.97 6.60 16.05
N GLU A 83 2.88 5.85 16.10
CA GLU A 83 2.76 4.68 16.96
C GLU A 83 3.75 3.59 16.55
N ALA A 84 4.32 2.90 17.54
CA ALA A 84 5.19 1.75 17.32
C ALA A 84 4.80 0.61 18.24
N PHE A 85 4.78 -0.60 17.71
CA PHE A 85 4.45 -1.80 18.46
C PHE A 85 5.22 -3.01 17.90
N GLU A 86 5.04 -4.15 18.52
CA GLU A 86 5.73 -5.39 18.16
C GLU A 86 4.73 -6.53 17.94
N ILE A 87 4.94 -7.32 16.91
CA ILE A 87 4.21 -8.54 16.64
C ILE A 87 5.25 -9.65 16.45
N ASP A 88 5.22 -10.66 17.32
CA ASP A 88 6.10 -11.85 17.26
C ASP A 88 7.60 -11.49 17.16
N GLY A 89 8.03 -10.42 17.85
CA GLY A 89 9.42 -9.93 17.83
C GLY A 89 9.76 -9.02 16.64
N ILE A 90 8.79 -8.75 15.76
CA ILE A 90 8.95 -7.85 14.62
C ILE A 90 8.46 -6.45 15.01
N ARG A 91 9.34 -5.46 14.94
CA ARG A 91 8.99 -4.07 15.21
C ARG A 91 8.27 -3.42 14.04
N ILE A 92 7.15 -2.80 14.33
CA ILE A 92 6.32 -2.09 13.34
C ILE A 92 6.16 -0.64 13.80
N GLU A 93 6.43 0.30 12.91
CA GLU A 93 6.18 1.72 13.14
C GLU A 93 5.18 2.24 12.11
N CYS A 94 4.26 3.09 12.56
CA CYS A 94 3.16 3.58 11.76
C CYS A 94 3.35 5.06 11.43
N PHE A 95 3.10 5.41 10.18
CA PHE A 95 3.05 6.81 9.74
C PHE A 95 1.70 7.07 9.08
N LEU A 96 1.00 8.09 9.54
CA LEU A 96 -0.19 8.59 8.84
C LEU A 96 0.27 9.47 7.68
N VAL A 97 -0.06 9.05 6.46
CA VAL A 97 0.30 9.74 5.21
C VAL A 97 -0.98 9.99 4.40
N PRO A 98 -1.79 10.96 4.83
CA PRO A 98 -3.10 11.20 4.25
C PRO A 98 -3.01 11.88 2.89
N GLY A 99 -4.06 11.71 2.09
CA GLY A 99 -4.22 12.35 0.79
C GLY A 99 -4.81 11.40 -0.25
N HIS A 100 -4.26 10.22 -0.44
CA HIS A 100 -4.92 9.16 -1.20
C HIS A 100 -6.25 8.81 -0.54
N THR A 101 -6.22 8.42 0.74
CA THR A 101 -7.35 8.49 1.66
C THR A 101 -7.00 9.39 2.85
N TRP A 102 -7.99 9.81 3.64
CA TRP A 102 -7.74 10.64 4.83
C TRP A 102 -7.01 9.89 5.95
N GLY A 103 -7.11 8.58 5.98
CA GLY A 103 -6.52 7.75 7.04
C GLY A 103 -5.42 6.82 6.56
N HIS A 104 -4.86 7.05 5.35
CA HIS A 104 -3.84 6.17 4.77
C HIS A 104 -2.64 6.01 5.68
N MET A 105 -2.32 4.75 5.99
CA MET A 105 -1.18 4.37 6.84
C MET A 105 -0.05 3.79 6.01
N VAL A 106 1.17 4.10 6.42
CA VAL A 106 2.41 3.52 5.91
C VAL A 106 3.09 2.79 7.07
N TYR A 107 3.64 1.61 6.81
CA TYR A 107 4.24 0.76 7.84
C TYR A 107 5.71 0.53 7.59
N LEU A 108 6.55 0.88 8.57
CA LEU A 108 7.97 0.55 8.58
C LEU A 108 8.21 -0.69 9.44
N ILE A 109 8.67 -1.75 8.81
CA ILE A 109 8.93 -3.04 9.44
C ILE A 109 10.43 -3.20 9.70
N ASP A 110 10.81 -3.41 10.97
CA ASP A 110 12.20 -3.57 11.44
C ASP A 110 13.16 -2.45 10.99
N GLY A 111 12.64 -1.27 10.66
CA GLY A 111 13.46 -0.19 10.11
C GLY A 111 14.00 -0.47 8.69
N LYS A 112 13.58 -1.56 8.05
CA LYS A 112 14.14 -2.06 6.79
C LYS A 112 13.16 -2.01 5.62
N TYR A 113 11.89 -2.26 5.85
CA TYR A 113 10.87 -2.40 4.80
C TYR A 113 9.75 -1.39 5.03
N LEU A 114 9.54 -0.50 4.07
CA LEU A 114 8.48 0.51 4.14
C LEU A 114 7.35 0.13 3.17
N PHE A 115 6.24 -0.34 3.72
CA PHE A 115 5.02 -0.61 2.97
C PHE A 115 4.23 0.68 2.79
N THR A 116 4.27 1.23 1.59
CA THR A 116 3.75 2.57 1.31
C THR A 116 2.28 2.58 0.87
N GLY A 117 1.72 1.41 0.54
CA GLY A 117 0.40 1.38 -0.11
C GLY A 117 0.38 2.32 -1.32
N ASP A 118 -0.62 3.17 -1.38
CA ASP A 118 -0.90 4.08 -2.49
C ASP A 118 -0.43 5.52 -2.25
N THR A 119 0.63 5.70 -1.46
CA THR A 119 1.24 7.03 -1.29
C THR A 119 2.32 7.31 -2.32
N ILE A 120 2.96 6.26 -2.86
CA ILE A 120 4.02 6.36 -3.86
C ILE A 120 3.65 5.55 -5.10
N TRP A 121 3.81 6.18 -6.25
CA TRP A 121 3.80 5.55 -7.55
C TRP A 121 5.19 5.62 -8.16
N LEU A 122 5.84 4.48 -8.35
CA LEU A 122 7.15 4.42 -9.01
C LEU A 122 6.95 4.51 -10.53
N GLY A 123 7.48 5.56 -11.11
CA GLY A 123 7.57 5.75 -12.55
C GLY A 123 8.97 5.39 -13.07
N ALA A 124 9.24 5.65 -14.38
CA ALA A 124 10.54 5.43 -15.00
C ALA A 124 11.67 6.24 -14.40
N ASP A 125 11.30 7.43 -14.00
CA ASP A 125 12.18 8.53 -13.68
C ASP A 125 12.14 8.84 -12.17
N GLY A 126 11.44 8.01 -11.38
CA GLY A 126 11.35 8.14 -9.93
C GLY A 126 9.94 8.04 -9.38
N GLY A 127 9.83 8.10 -8.06
CA GLY A 127 8.58 8.03 -7.33
C GLY A 127 7.83 9.36 -7.35
N TYR A 128 6.52 9.26 -7.57
CA TYR A 128 5.55 10.34 -7.55
C TYR A 128 4.59 10.16 -6.38
N SER A 129 3.95 11.23 -5.92
CA SER A 129 2.69 11.09 -5.21
C SER A 129 1.69 10.35 -6.11
N PHE A 130 0.78 9.59 -5.50
CA PHE A 130 -0.09 8.67 -6.22
C PHE A 130 -0.97 9.36 -7.29
N ILE A 131 -1.75 8.59 -8.02
CA ILE A 131 -2.58 9.05 -9.15
C ILE A 131 -3.63 10.07 -8.69
N SER A 132 -3.64 11.25 -9.29
CA SER A 132 -4.47 12.39 -8.88
C SER A 132 -5.98 12.13 -8.88
N ALA A 133 -6.48 11.36 -9.85
CA ALA A 133 -7.90 11.05 -9.96
C ALA A 133 -8.42 10.14 -8.83
N LEU A 134 -7.51 9.41 -8.18
CA LEU A 134 -7.82 8.46 -7.10
C LEU A 134 -7.56 9.02 -5.70
N ALA A 135 -6.88 10.16 -5.58
CA ALA A 135 -6.66 10.78 -4.29
C ALA A 135 -7.88 11.61 -3.84
N GLU A 136 -8.17 11.62 -2.55
CA GLU A 136 -9.20 12.49 -1.96
C GLU A 136 -8.72 13.92 -1.82
N ASP A 137 -7.43 14.13 -1.50
CA ASP A 137 -6.82 15.45 -1.48
C ASP A 137 -5.39 15.40 -2.05
N ASN A 138 -5.26 15.89 -3.27
CA ASN A 138 -4.01 15.92 -4.00
C ASN A 138 -2.92 16.78 -3.34
N ARG A 139 -3.30 17.91 -2.73
CA ARG A 139 -2.35 18.81 -2.06
C ARG A 139 -1.85 18.19 -0.76
N LEU A 140 -2.77 17.56 -0.05
CA LEU A 140 -2.42 16.83 1.17
C LEU A 140 -1.51 15.64 0.86
N ALA A 141 -1.78 14.86 -0.20
CA ALA A 141 -0.94 13.75 -0.61
C ALA A 141 0.51 14.16 -0.86
N VAL A 142 0.71 15.22 -1.64
CA VAL A 142 2.06 15.78 -1.91
C VAL A 142 2.75 16.23 -0.62
N ARG A 143 2.03 16.97 0.24
CA ARG A 143 2.60 17.46 1.50
C ARG A 143 2.95 16.32 2.45
N SER A 144 2.06 15.36 2.63
CA SER A 144 2.27 14.22 3.52
C SER A 144 3.41 13.32 3.09
N LEU A 145 3.59 13.15 1.77
CA LEU A 145 4.72 12.40 1.25
C LEU A 145 6.06 13.12 1.50
N ALA A 146 6.09 14.45 1.35
CA ALA A 146 7.28 15.23 1.70
C ALA A 146 7.58 15.20 3.21
N GLU A 147 6.55 15.20 4.05
CA GLU A 147 6.70 15.05 5.50
C GLU A 147 7.23 13.66 5.89
N LEU A 148 6.78 12.60 5.21
CA LEU A 148 7.30 11.23 5.39
C LEU A 148 8.79 11.17 5.05
N GLU A 149 9.20 11.69 3.88
CA GLU A 149 10.62 11.76 3.51
C GLU A 149 11.44 12.47 4.58
N ALA A 150 11.01 13.66 5.02
CA ALA A 150 11.72 14.42 6.04
C ALA A 150 11.83 13.66 7.37
N LYS A 151 10.79 12.94 7.79
CA LYS A 151 10.81 12.07 8.99
C LYS A 151 11.85 10.94 8.86
N LEU A 152 11.94 10.30 7.69
CA LEU A 152 12.89 9.22 7.43
C LEU A 152 14.33 9.76 7.37
N GLU A 153 14.57 10.85 6.65
CA GLU A 153 15.88 11.51 6.52
C GLU A 153 16.41 11.97 7.89
N ALA A 154 15.59 12.62 8.70
CA ALA A 154 15.99 13.08 10.03
C ALA A 154 16.47 11.93 10.93
N ARG A 155 15.97 10.72 10.69
CA ARG A 155 16.32 9.49 11.40
C ARG A 155 17.40 8.66 10.68
N LYS A 156 17.86 9.09 9.52
CA LYS A 156 18.80 8.36 8.64
C LYS A 156 18.29 6.96 8.29
N LEU A 157 17.00 6.84 8.03
CA LEU A 157 16.35 5.60 7.65
C LEU A 157 16.15 5.56 6.14
N HIS A 158 16.81 4.61 5.50
CA HIS A 158 16.69 4.36 4.06
C HIS A 158 16.19 2.92 3.84
N PRO A 159 14.89 2.68 4.07
CA PRO A 159 14.30 1.37 3.92
C PRO A 159 14.10 1.00 2.45
N MET A 160 13.85 -0.26 2.18
CA MET A 160 13.27 -0.71 0.93
C MET A 160 11.80 -0.27 0.87
N PHE A 161 11.41 0.43 -0.18
CA PHE A 161 10.03 0.88 -0.42
C PHE A 161 9.26 -0.19 -1.19
N LEU A 162 8.12 -0.62 -0.64
CA LEU A 162 7.21 -1.57 -1.26
C LEU A 162 5.89 -0.86 -1.52
N THR A 163 5.58 -0.61 -2.79
CA THR A 163 4.39 0.15 -3.19
C THR A 163 3.20 -0.75 -3.46
N GLY A 164 1.99 -0.20 -3.45
CA GLY A 164 0.78 -0.98 -3.70
C GLY A 164 0.71 -1.56 -5.11
N HIS A 165 1.19 -0.82 -6.14
CA HIS A 165 0.96 -1.16 -7.54
C HIS A 165 2.20 -1.20 -8.43
N THR A 166 3.30 -0.57 -8.03
CA THR A 166 4.43 -0.31 -8.93
C THR A 166 5.73 -0.99 -8.54
N GLY A 167 5.63 -2.05 -7.74
CA GLY A 167 6.79 -2.82 -7.30
C GLY A 167 7.51 -2.17 -6.13
N TRP A 168 8.82 -2.22 -6.13
CA TRP A 168 9.65 -1.79 -5.01
C TRP A 168 10.96 -1.14 -5.48
N THR A 169 11.61 -0.40 -4.57
CA THR A 169 12.96 0.14 -4.76
C THR A 169 13.68 0.26 -3.42
N ASP A 170 14.97 0.06 -3.39
CA ASP A 170 15.86 0.35 -2.26
C ASP A 170 16.58 1.70 -2.41
N ASN A 171 16.33 2.39 -3.53
CA ASN A 171 16.90 3.69 -3.81
C ASN A 171 16.02 4.80 -3.22
N PHE A 172 16.44 5.33 -2.07
CA PHE A 172 15.71 6.38 -1.34
C PHE A 172 15.46 7.63 -2.21
N THR A 173 16.49 8.12 -2.89
CA THR A 173 16.38 9.32 -3.75
C THR A 173 15.42 9.09 -4.91
N PHE A 174 15.44 7.90 -5.50
CA PHE A 174 14.53 7.51 -6.57
C PHE A 174 13.08 7.46 -6.07
N ALA A 175 12.84 6.89 -4.88
CA ALA A 175 11.49 6.79 -4.31
C ALA A 175 10.81 8.16 -4.12
N PHE A 176 11.57 9.22 -3.86
CA PHE A 176 11.06 10.57 -3.62
C PHE A 176 11.37 11.58 -4.73
N ALA A 177 11.91 11.14 -5.87
CA ALA A 177 12.42 12.03 -6.92
C ALA A 177 11.40 13.07 -7.43
N HIS A 178 10.12 12.72 -7.45
CA HIS A 178 9.02 13.57 -7.89
C HIS A 178 7.87 13.62 -6.87
N LYS A 179 8.20 13.58 -5.58
CA LYS A 179 7.22 13.61 -4.48
C LYS A 179 6.28 14.83 -4.51
N ASP A 180 6.74 15.92 -5.11
CA ASP A 180 5.98 17.17 -5.30
C ASP A 180 4.99 17.12 -6.47
N LYS A 181 4.94 16.00 -7.20
CA LYS A 181 4.10 15.80 -8.37
C LYS A 181 3.21 14.57 -8.21
N LEU A 182 2.01 14.68 -8.74
CA LEU A 182 1.09 13.57 -8.87
C LEU A 182 1.34 12.82 -10.17
N CYS A 183 1.30 11.49 -10.12
CA CYS A 183 1.45 10.71 -11.33
C CYS A 183 0.25 10.89 -12.25
N SER A 184 0.50 11.03 -13.53
CA SER A 184 -0.55 10.94 -14.55
C SER A 184 -0.96 9.46 -14.70
N PRO A 185 -2.28 9.15 -14.75
CA PRO A 185 -2.74 7.78 -14.95
C PRO A 185 -2.30 7.16 -16.28
N PHE A 186 -1.80 8.00 -17.21
CA PHE A 186 -1.29 7.56 -18.52
C PHE A 186 0.24 7.41 -18.56
N LYS A 187 0.95 7.78 -17.49
CA LYS A 187 2.39 7.46 -17.41
C LYS A 187 2.53 5.95 -17.26
N LYS A 188 3.22 5.36 -18.21
CA LYS A 188 3.62 3.97 -18.09
C LYS A 188 4.39 3.78 -16.80
N ARG A 189 4.09 2.71 -16.13
CA ARG A 189 4.93 2.12 -15.12
C ARG A 189 6.33 1.92 -15.68
N VAL A 190 7.32 2.19 -14.91
CA VAL A 190 8.68 1.93 -15.31
C VAL A 190 9.45 1.37 -14.14
N HIS A 191 10.18 0.46 -14.51
CA HIS A 191 11.19 -0.29 -13.90
C HIS A 191 12.26 0.60 -13.24
N ASP A 192 12.53 0.41 -11.99
CA ASP A 192 13.68 1.01 -11.33
C ASP A 192 14.93 0.19 -11.71
N PRO A 193 15.85 0.74 -12.53
CA PRO A 193 17.03 0.01 -12.98
C PRO A 193 18.01 -0.31 -11.83
N SER A 194 17.84 0.28 -10.64
CA SER A 194 18.64 -0.05 -9.45
C SER A 194 18.04 -1.19 -8.63
N ALA A 195 16.79 -1.54 -8.88
CA ALA A 195 16.15 -2.65 -8.20
C ALA A 195 16.70 -3.99 -8.73
N PRO A 196 17.13 -4.90 -7.85
CA PRO A 196 17.63 -6.21 -8.29
C PRO A 196 16.54 -7.09 -8.90
N TYR A 197 15.30 -6.70 -8.75
CA TYR A 197 14.14 -7.43 -9.23
C TYR A 197 12.99 -6.48 -9.53
N ASP A 198 12.49 -6.52 -10.74
CA ASP A 198 11.24 -5.89 -11.08
C ASP A 198 10.13 -6.92 -11.09
N ALA A 199 9.25 -6.82 -10.11
CA ALA A 199 8.13 -7.74 -9.97
C ALA A 199 7.07 -7.58 -11.06
N TYR A 200 7.25 -6.62 -11.97
CA TYR A 200 6.23 -6.28 -12.93
C TYR A 200 6.80 -5.88 -14.28
N ASP A 201 6.80 -6.81 -15.21
CA ASP A 201 7.00 -6.56 -16.62
C ASP A 201 5.64 -6.59 -17.36
N GLU A 202 5.29 -5.49 -18.03
CA GLU A 202 4.05 -5.42 -18.82
C GLU A 202 4.03 -6.42 -19.99
N SER A 203 5.19 -6.87 -20.46
CA SER A 203 5.27 -7.89 -21.51
C SER A 203 4.83 -9.26 -21.01
N ASP A 204 5.09 -9.56 -19.74
CA ASP A 204 4.62 -10.79 -19.08
C ASP A 204 3.11 -10.76 -18.80
N ASP A 205 2.52 -9.58 -18.66
CA ASP A 205 1.11 -9.42 -18.29
C ASP A 205 0.14 -9.82 -19.41
N THR A 206 0.55 -9.66 -20.68
CA THR A 206 -0.34 -9.93 -21.83
C THR A 206 -0.43 -11.40 -22.21
N GLU A 207 0.63 -12.16 -22.05
CA GLU A 207 0.61 -13.59 -22.40
C GLU A 207 0.16 -14.48 -21.24
N GLU A 208 0.37 -14.09 -20.00
CA GLU A 208 0.17 -14.93 -18.82
C GLU A 208 -1.14 -14.70 -18.10
N ARG A 209 -1.71 -13.50 -18.16
CA ARG A 209 -3.12 -13.28 -17.78
C ARG A 209 -4.06 -14.18 -18.57
N SER A 210 -3.68 -14.54 -19.81
CA SER A 210 -4.46 -15.46 -20.62
C SER A 210 -4.27 -16.95 -20.27
N LYS A 211 -3.19 -17.33 -19.60
CA LYS A 211 -2.82 -18.76 -19.39
C LYS A 211 -2.87 -19.25 -17.94
N SER A 212 -2.61 -18.41 -16.95
CA SER A 212 -2.59 -18.82 -15.53
C SER A 212 -2.97 -17.72 -14.55
N GLY A 213 -3.41 -16.59 -15.04
CA GLY A 213 -3.79 -15.46 -14.22
C GLY A 213 -2.80 -15.20 -13.10
N TYR A 214 -1.75 -14.43 -13.32
CA TYR A 214 -1.16 -13.66 -12.25
C TYR A 214 0.15 -14.09 -11.57
N LEU A 215 0.88 -15.11 -11.98
CA LEU A 215 1.98 -15.57 -11.13
C LEU A 215 3.32 -15.87 -11.77
N LYS A 216 3.74 -15.17 -12.78
CA LYS A 216 5.13 -15.28 -13.16
C LYS A 216 6.04 -14.15 -12.67
N GLY A 217 5.52 -13.17 -11.94
CA GLY A 217 6.32 -12.10 -11.35
C GLY A 217 6.87 -12.38 -9.94
N VAL A 218 6.51 -13.47 -9.29
CA VAL A 218 6.87 -13.72 -7.87
C VAL A 218 7.80 -14.90 -7.69
N GLY A 219 8.38 -15.43 -8.72
CA GLY A 219 9.17 -16.66 -8.66
C GLY A 219 10.42 -16.70 -9.50
N ARG A 220 11.13 -15.61 -9.68
CA ARG A 220 12.47 -15.63 -10.29
C ARG A 220 13.42 -14.73 -9.56
#